data_5c7dd39a48bd7fb8ec37fafc91725837
#
_entry.id   5c7dd39a48bd7fb8ec37fafc91725837
#
_cell.length_a   1.000
_cell.length_b   1.000
_cell.length_c   1.000
_cell.angle_alpha   90.00
_cell.angle_beta   90.00
_cell.angle_gamma   90.00
#
_symmetry.space_group_name_H-M   'P 1'
#
loop_
_entity.id
_entity.type
_entity.pdbx_description
1 polymer ?
#
loop_
_entity_poly.entity_id
_entity_poly.type
_entity_poly.pdbx_seq_one_letter_code
_entity_poly.pdbx_strand_id
1 'polypeptide(L)'
;MNDTLLAVDNLVAGYGDSIILEDVSIELAARGSLALLGRNGVGKTTLIASLLGLTRIHRGTIAFAGADVTGWRPYARAHAGMGWIPQERDIFSSLTVKENLTVIARPGPWTLERVYGLFPRLDERSRNLGNQLSGGEQQMLAIGRALMLNPKLLLLDEPFEGLAPNLVAELEHAIGLMMGEGIAMLLVEQHVEAALRLSENAVVLERGRVTHAGPSVRLRQDRALLESLIAIPTDRG
;
A
#
# COMPACT_ATOMS: atom_id res chain seq x y z
N MET A 1 -16.84 -13.13 -15.08
CA MET A 1 -16.81 -13.18 -13.60
C MET A 1 -16.15 -11.91 -13.14
N ASN A 2 -16.75 -11.22 -12.17
CA ASN A 2 -16.15 -9.96 -11.67
C ASN A 2 -14.85 -10.33 -10.96
N ASP A 3 -13.71 -9.92 -11.52
CA ASP A 3 -12.37 -10.25 -11.01
C ASP A 3 -11.93 -9.25 -9.93
N THR A 4 -12.91 -8.66 -9.20
CA THR A 4 -12.66 -7.65 -8.16
C THR A 4 -12.14 -8.32 -6.90
N LEU A 5 -10.92 -7.96 -6.48
CA LEU A 5 -10.31 -8.43 -5.24
C LEU A 5 -10.74 -7.59 -4.04
N LEU A 6 -10.75 -6.26 -4.20
CA LEU A 6 -11.14 -5.31 -3.17
C LEU A 6 -12.22 -4.38 -3.74
N ALA A 7 -13.32 -4.24 -3.04
CA ALA A 7 -14.34 -3.22 -3.30
C ALA A 7 -14.65 -2.46 -2.00
N VAL A 8 -14.70 -1.16 -2.11
CA VAL A 8 -15.10 -0.24 -1.04
C VAL A 8 -16.27 0.56 -1.58
N ASP A 9 -17.41 0.51 -0.91
CA ASP A 9 -18.64 1.17 -1.36
C ASP A 9 -19.13 2.16 -0.33
N ASN A 10 -19.23 3.43 -0.74
CA ASN A 10 -19.79 4.55 0.02
C ASN A 10 -19.28 4.64 1.47
N LEU A 11 -17.96 4.42 1.64
CA LEU A 11 -17.31 4.31 2.94
C LEU A 11 -17.28 5.67 3.65
N VAL A 12 -17.82 5.70 4.87
CA VAL A 12 -17.68 6.80 5.83
C VAL A 12 -16.95 6.25 7.05
N ALA A 13 -15.73 6.74 7.30
CA ALA A 13 -14.86 6.18 8.34
C ALA A 13 -13.96 7.24 8.99
N GLY A 14 -13.47 6.92 10.19
CA GLY A 14 -12.57 7.81 10.92
C GLY A 14 -12.18 7.27 12.29
N TYR A 15 -11.84 8.16 13.21
CA TYR A 15 -11.36 7.81 14.54
C TYR A 15 -12.35 8.27 15.62
N GLY A 16 -12.91 7.34 16.38
CA GLY A 16 -13.98 7.63 17.32
C GLY A 16 -15.18 8.21 16.59
N ASP A 17 -15.59 9.43 16.94
CA ASP A 17 -16.69 10.15 16.29
C ASP A 17 -16.24 11.12 15.19
N SER A 18 -14.91 11.29 15.01
CA SER A 18 -14.35 12.13 13.95
C SER A 18 -14.39 11.40 12.61
N ILE A 19 -15.11 11.94 11.64
CA ILE A 19 -15.18 11.44 10.28
C ILE A 19 -14.05 12.07 9.47
N ILE A 20 -13.26 11.23 8.80
CA ILE A 20 -12.14 11.64 7.93
C ILE A 20 -12.43 11.28 6.48
N LEU A 21 -13.08 10.13 6.26
CA LEU A 21 -13.47 9.67 4.93
C LEU A 21 -14.96 9.84 4.76
N GLU A 22 -15.36 10.43 3.66
CA GLU A 22 -16.74 10.70 3.34
C GLU A 22 -17.09 10.16 1.95
N ASP A 23 -17.94 9.12 1.93
CA ASP A 23 -18.51 8.55 0.71
C ASP A 23 -17.46 8.03 -0.29
N VAL A 24 -16.41 7.39 0.24
CA VAL A 24 -15.30 6.86 -0.57
C VAL A 24 -15.71 5.54 -1.20
N SER A 25 -15.61 5.45 -2.53
CA SER A 25 -15.79 4.22 -3.30
C SER A 25 -14.58 3.98 -4.19
N ILE A 26 -13.98 2.78 -4.07
CA ILE A 26 -12.85 2.35 -4.89
C ILE A 26 -12.97 0.85 -5.18
N GLU A 27 -12.43 0.44 -6.33
CA GLU A 27 -12.31 -0.97 -6.69
C GLU A 27 -10.89 -1.30 -7.12
N LEU A 28 -10.45 -2.53 -6.82
CA LEU A 28 -9.18 -3.08 -7.26
C LEU A 28 -9.38 -4.52 -7.73
N ALA A 29 -9.01 -4.78 -8.97
CA ALA A 29 -9.07 -6.11 -9.55
C ALA A 29 -8.04 -7.05 -8.92
N ALA A 30 -8.29 -8.36 -8.99
CA ALA A 30 -7.27 -9.36 -8.70
C ALA A 30 -6.07 -9.16 -9.64
N ARG A 31 -4.86 -9.16 -9.07
CA ARG A 31 -3.60 -8.88 -9.77
C ARG A 31 -3.47 -7.44 -10.31
N GLY A 32 -4.45 -6.56 -10.05
CA GLY A 32 -4.43 -5.17 -10.46
C GLY A 32 -3.60 -4.29 -9.54
N SER A 33 -3.37 -3.06 -9.96
CA SER A 33 -2.68 -2.05 -9.17
C SER A 33 -3.43 -0.71 -9.19
N LEU A 34 -3.52 -0.09 -8.02
CA LEU A 34 -4.22 1.17 -7.80
C LEU A 34 -3.31 2.16 -7.08
N ALA A 35 -3.07 3.32 -7.68
CA ALA A 35 -2.46 4.45 -7.00
C ALA A 35 -3.52 5.24 -6.22
N LEU A 36 -3.27 5.52 -4.95
CA LEU A 36 -4.04 6.46 -4.15
C LEU A 36 -3.22 7.74 -3.99
N LEU A 37 -3.62 8.76 -4.73
CA LEU A 37 -2.96 10.05 -4.78
C LEU A 37 -3.70 11.09 -3.94
N GLY A 38 -3.01 12.12 -3.55
CA GLY A 38 -3.56 13.25 -2.80
C GLY A 38 -2.56 13.83 -1.83
N ARG A 39 -2.86 15.01 -1.32
CA ARG A 39 -1.99 15.76 -0.40
C ARG A 39 -1.91 15.09 0.96
N ASN A 40 -0.96 15.55 1.78
CA ASN A 40 -0.89 15.11 3.18
C ASN A 40 -2.14 15.56 3.95
N GLY A 41 -2.61 14.68 4.84
CA GLY A 41 -3.78 14.95 5.68
C GLY A 41 -5.13 14.81 4.98
N VAL A 42 -5.22 14.40 3.71
CA VAL A 42 -6.51 14.25 3.00
C VAL A 42 -7.25 12.96 3.32
N GLY A 43 -6.64 12.02 4.08
CA GLY A 43 -7.29 10.76 4.48
C GLY A 43 -6.70 9.49 3.87
N LYS A 44 -5.56 9.55 3.13
CA LYS A 44 -4.95 8.36 2.48
C LYS A 44 -4.62 7.25 3.48
N THR A 45 -3.86 7.58 4.53
CA THR A 45 -3.52 6.62 5.61
C THR A 45 -4.78 6.17 6.38
N THR A 46 -5.79 7.05 6.49
CA THR A 46 -7.08 6.66 7.09
C THR A 46 -7.82 5.63 6.24
N LEU A 47 -7.73 5.72 4.91
CA LEU A 47 -8.28 4.69 4.02
C LEU A 47 -7.57 3.36 4.21
N ILE A 48 -6.21 3.33 4.21
CA ILE A 48 -5.45 2.11 4.54
C ILE A 48 -5.86 1.56 5.90
N ALA A 49 -5.90 2.40 6.94
CA ALA A 49 -6.31 2.00 8.28
C ALA A 49 -7.74 1.43 8.31
N SER A 50 -8.65 1.97 7.50
CA SER A 50 -10.02 1.45 7.36
C SER A 50 -10.02 0.07 6.68
N LEU A 51 -9.22 -0.12 5.64
CA LEU A 51 -9.05 -1.42 4.98
C LEU A 51 -8.48 -2.47 5.94
N LEU A 52 -7.63 -2.06 6.87
CA LEU A 52 -7.04 -2.93 7.90
C LEU A 52 -7.95 -3.17 9.11
N GLY A 53 -9.08 -2.44 9.23
CA GLY A 53 -9.98 -2.53 10.39
C GLY A 53 -9.49 -1.81 11.64
N LEU A 54 -8.68 -0.77 11.46
CA LEU A 54 -8.09 0.05 12.52
C LEU A 54 -8.87 1.35 12.78
N THR A 55 -9.93 1.63 12.00
CA THR A 55 -10.80 2.79 12.16
C THR A 55 -12.22 2.35 12.50
N ARG A 56 -13.04 3.31 12.91
CA ARG A 56 -14.48 3.12 13.03
C ARG A 56 -15.14 3.37 11.67
N ILE A 57 -15.85 2.37 11.17
CA ILE A 57 -16.70 2.51 9.98
C ILE A 57 -18.08 2.93 10.45
N HIS A 58 -18.53 4.09 9.97
CA HIS A 58 -19.85 4.67 10.30
C HIS A 58 -20.90 4.26 9.27
N ARG A 59 -20.51 4.11 7.99
CA ARG A 59 -21.36 3.70 6.87
C ARG A 59 -20.51 3.11 5.75
N GLY A 60 -21.15 2.37 4.86
CA GLY A 60 -20.53 1.74 3.70
C GLY A 60 -20.02 0.34 4.00
N THR A 61 -19.44 -0.28 3.01
CA THR A 61 -18.96 -1.67 3.07
C THR A 61 -17.57 -1.82 2.49
N ILE A 62 -16.85 -2.83 2.96
CA ILE A 62 -15.55 -3.26 2.42
C ILE A 62 -15.68 -4.76 2.11
N ALA A 63 -15.59 -5.10 0.82
CA ALA A 63 -15.52 -6.48 0.37
C ALA A 63 -14.08 -6.83 -0.06
N PHE A 64 -13.59 -8.00 0.35
CA PHE A 64 -12.27 -8.50 0.00
C PHE A 64 -12.33 -9.98 -0.36
N ALA A 65 -11.80 -10.35 -1.53
CA ALA A 65 -11.80 -11.71 -2.05
C ALA A 65 -13.20 -12.37 -2.01
N GLY A 66 -14.24 -11.58 -2.33
CA GLY A 66 -15.63 -12.03 -2.37
C GLY A 66 -16.35 -12.08 -1.01
N ALA A 67 -15.69 -11.72 0.10
CA ALA A 67 -16.28 -11.69 1.44
C ALA A 67 -16.47 -10.25 1.92
N ASP A 68 -17.58 -9.96 2.62
CA ASP A 68 -17.74 -8.71 3.37
C ASP A 68 -16.85 -8.77 4.62
N VAL A 69 -15.84 -7.88 4.65
CA VAL A 69 -14.88 -7.79 5.75
C VAL A 69 -15.08 -6.54 6.62
N THR A 70 -16.18 -5.80 6.41
CA THR A 70 -16.46 -4.51 7.06
C THR A 70 -16.33 -4.58 8.58
N GLY A 71 -16.90 -5.61 9.21
CA GLY A 71 -16.83 -5.83 10.66
C GLY A 71 -15.65 -6.70 11.13
N TRP A 72 -14.75 -7.11 10.24
CA TRP A 72 -13.66 -8.00 10.65
C TRP A 72 -12.57 -7.27 11.43
N ARG A 73 -12.02 -7.98 12.42
CA ARG A 73 -10.87 -7.51 13.17
C ARG A 73 -9.59 -7.53 12.31
N PRO A 74 -8.57 -6.68 12.61
CA PRO A 74 -7.35 -6.58 11.81
C PRO A 74 -6.65 -7.92 11.52
N TYR A 75 -6.52 -8.79 12.52
CA TYR A 75 -5.89 -10.10 12.33
C TYR A 75 -6.63 -10.97 11.32
N ALA A 76 -7.96 -10.89 11.26
CA ALA A 76 -8.77 -11.69 10.33
C ALA A 76 -8.55 -11.21 8.88
N ARG A 77 -8.44 -9.90 8.66
CA ARG A 77 -8.13 -9.32 7.36
C ARG A 77 -6.71 -9.68 6.89
N ALA A 78 -5.73 -9.65 7.81
CA ALA A 78 -4.38 -10.12 7.52
C ALA A 78 -4.36 -11.63 7.19
N HIS A 79 -5.18 -12.44 7.89
CA HIS A 79 -5.35 -13.86 7.58
C HIS A 79 -6.02 -14.12 6.23
N ALA A 80 -6.91 -13.24 5.80
CA ALA A 80 -7.53 -13.32 4.47
C ALA A 80 -6.56 -13.00 3.32
N GLY A 81 -5.41 -12.38 3.62
CA GLY A 81 -4.34 -12.07 2.66
C GLY A 81 -4.09 -10.59 2.42
N MET A 82 -4.49 -9.70 3.33
CA MET A 82 -4.07 -8.30 3.29
C MET A 82 -2.72 -8.14 3.97
N GLY A 83 -1.68 -7.71 3.25
CA GLY A 83 -0.39 -7.28 3.77
C GLY A 83 -0.30 -5.76 3.80
N TRP A 84 0.44 -5.21 4.75
CA TRP A 84 0.65 -3.77 4.89
C TRP A 84 2.11 -3.44 5.16
N ILE A 85 2.60 -2.43 4.46
CA ILE A 85 3.89 -1.81 4.68
C ILE A 85 3.63 -0.35 5.04
N PRO A 86 3.72 0.01 6.34
CA PRO A 86 3.53 1.38 6.79
C PRO A 86 4.72 2.27 6.43
N GLN A 87 4.50 3.58 6.43
CA GLN A 87 5.51 4.61 6.18
C GLN A 87 6.71 4.48 7.12
N GLU A 88 6.48 4.17 8.41
CA GLU A 88 7.52 3.99 9.44
C GLU A 88 8.23 2.62 9.36
N ARG A 89 7.88 1.77 8.37
CA ARG A 89 8.45 0.43 8.13
C ARG A 89 8.13 -0.61 9.21
N ASP A 90 7.98 -0.22 10.47
CA ASP A 90 7.62 -1.05 11.64
C ASP A 90 8.39 -2.38 11.73
N ILE A 91 9.70 -2.36 11.45
CA ILE A 91 10.54 -3.55 11.59
C ILE A 91 10.80 -3.85 13.07
N PHE A 92 11.04 -5.11 13.39
CA PHE A 92 11.48 -5.53 14.72
C PHE A 92 12.97 -5.23 14.87
N SER A 93 13.30 -4.10 15.50
CA SER A 93 14.67 -3.57 15.60
C SER A 93 15.63 -4.48 16.35
N SER A 94 15.14 -5.29 17.29
CA SER A 94 15.90 -6.23 18.12
C SER A 94 15.99 -7.64 17.53
N LEU A 95 15.28 -7.95 16.47
CA LEU A 95 15.39 -9.22 15.76
C LEU A 95 16.38 -9.08 14.59
N THR A 96 17.03 -10.20 14.25
CA THR A 96 17.83 -10.28 13.02
C THR A 96 16.95 -10.15 11.77
N VAL A 97 17.56 -9.85 10.61
CA VAL A 97 16.87 -9.84 9.32
C VAL A 97 16.13 -11.16 9.10
N LYS A 98 16.80 -12.30 9.30
CA LYS A 98 16.20 -13.62 9.15
C LYS A 98 15.00 -13.82 10.08
N GLU A 99 15.13 -13.45 11.35
CA GLU A 99 14.04 -13.56 12.33
C GLU A 99 12.86 -12.63 11.96
N ASN A 100 13.12 -11.38 11.54
CA ASN A 100 12.08 -10.49 11.04
C ASN A 100 11.28 -11.12 9.90
N LEU A 101 11.96 -11.77 8.94
CA LEU A 101 11.31 -12.41 7.80
C LEU A 101 10.52 -13.66 8.20
N THR A 102 11.01 -14.43 9.17
CA THR A 102 10.44 -15.76 9.47
C THR A 102 9.40 -15.76 10.57
N VAL A 103 9.39 -14.76 11.47
CA VAL A 103 8.50 -14.73 12.65
C VAL A 103 7.01 -14.76 12.31
N ILE A 104 6.63 -14.23 11.15
CA ILE A 104 5.24 -14.19 10.67
C ILE A 104 5.01 -15.00 9.41
N ALA A 105 6.03 -15.76 8.95
CA ALA A 105 5.99 -16.49 7.69
C ALA A 105 4.82 -17.49 7.65
N ARG A 106 4.21 -17.59 6.47
CA ARG A 106 3.15 -18.55 6.17
C ARG A 106 3.54 -19.39 4.97
N PRO A 107 3.06 -20.64 4.88
CA PRO A 107 3.24 -21.45 3.67
C PRO A 107 2.67 -20.75 2.43
N GLY A 108 3.44 -20.80 1.34
CA GLY A 108 3.02 -20.22 0.06
C GLY A 108 4.18 -20.04 -0.90
N PRO A 109 3.94 -19.39 -2.05
CA PRO A 109 4.96 -19.19 -3.08
C PRO A 109 6.11 -18.28 -2.65
N TRP A 110 5.87 -17.32 -1.73
CA TRP A 110 6.93 -16.48 -1.19
C TRP A 110 7.63 -17.19 -0.04
N THR A 111 8.86 -17.62 -0.28
CA THR A 111 9.76 -18.27 0.68
C THR A 111 10.92 -17.33 1.03
N LEU A 112 11.67 -17.69 2.07
CA LEU A 112 12.85 -16.91 2.48
C LEU A 112 13.87 -16.78 1.32
N GLU A 113 14.11 -17.86 0.56
CA GLU A 113 15.00 -17.88 -0.59
C GLU A 113 14.51 -16.92 -1.69
N ARG A 114 13.21 -16.86 -1.95
CA ARG A 114 12.65 -15.93 -2.93
C ARG A 114 12.76 -14.49 -2.50
N VAL A 115 12.54 -14.20 -1.20
CA VAL A 115 12.75 -12.84 -0.66
C VAL A 115 14.22 -12.43 -0.76
N TYR A 116 15.17 -13.33 -0.47
CA TYR A 116 16.58 -13.06 -0.65
C TYR A 116 16.98 -12.91 -2.13
N GLY A 117 16.34 -13.66 -3.04
CA GLY A 117 16.50 -13.46 -4.48
C GLY A 117 16.00 -12.10 -4.96
N LEU A 118 14.93 -11.58 -4.37
CA LEU A 118 14.41 -10.23 -4.66
C LEU A 118 15.27 -9.13 -4.04
N PHE A 119 15.79 -9.35 -2.83
CA PHE A 119 16.58 -8.41 -2.04
C PHE A 119 17.91 -9.07 -1.57
N PRO A 120 18.93 -9.24 -2.43
CA PRO A 120 20.17 -9.93 -2.07
C PRO A 120 20.90 -9.31 -0.87
N ARG A 121 20.77 -7.99 -0.67
CA ARG A 121 21.34 -7.30 0.51
C ARG A 121 20.79 -7.83 1.84
N LEU A 122 19.53 -8.30 1.87
CA LEU A 122 18.96 -8.89 3.07
C LEU A 122 19.59 -10.25 3.40
N ASP A 123 19.98 -11.03 2.39
CA ASP A 123 20.71 -12.29 2.61
C ASP A 123 22.11 -12.02 3.18
N GLU A 124 22.87 -11.10 2.57
CA GLU A 124 24.18 -10.66 3.06
C GLU A 124 24.12 -10.17 4.52
N ARG A 125 23.01 -9.55 4.89
CA ARG A 125 22.76 -8.99 6.23
C ARG A 125 21.89 -9.89 7.10
N SER A 126 21.67 -11.15 6.74
CA SER A 126 20.69 -12.06 7.37
C SER A 126 20.84 -12.19 8.89
N ARG A 127 22.07 -12.03 9.41
CA ARG A 127 22.41 -12.10 10.84
C ARG A 127 22.45 -10.72 11.55
N ASN A 128 22.37 -9.61 10.81
CA ASN A 128 22.34 -8.28 11.39
C ASN A 128 20.98 -8.01 12.04
N LEU A 129 20.98 -7.25 13.14
CA LEU A 129 19.76 -6.78 13.78
C LEU A 129 19.08 -5.69 12.92
N GLY A 130 17.75 -5.56 13.03
CA GLY A 130 16.99 -4.56 12.27
C GLY A 130 17.48 -3.12 12.47
N ASN A 131 17.93 -2.76 13.68
CA ASN A 131 18.49 -1.45 13.98
C ASN A 131 19.89 -1.19 13.40
N GLN A 132 20.54 -2.20 12.85
CA GLN A 132 21.85 -2.10 12.18
C GLN A 132 21.74 -1.88 10.68
N LEU A 133 20.52 -1.83 10.16
CA LEU A 133 20.23 -1.64 8.74
C LEU A 133 20.11 -0.16 8.40
N SER A 134 20.52 0.20 7.18
CA SER A 134 20.20 1.50 6.57
C SER A 134 18.70 1.64 6.33
N GLY A 135 18.20 2.88 6.13
CA GLY A 135 16.78 3.11 5.87
C GLY A 135 16.25 2.34 4.65
N GLY A 136 17.04 2.20 3.58
CA GLY A 136 16.65 1.41 2.42
C GLY A 136 16.61 -0.09 2.68
N GLU A 137 17.58 -0.63 3.43
CA GLU A 137 17.58 -2.04 3.85
C GLU A 137 16.40 -2.35 4.79
N GLN A 138 16.04 -1.40 5.66
CA GLN A 138 14.84 -1.51 6.50
C GLN A 138 13.55 -1.53 5.67
N GLN A 139 13.49 -0.73 4.60
CA GLN A 139 12.35 -0.74 3.68
C GLN A 139 12.23 -2.07 2.94
N MET A 140 13.35 -2.58 2.41
CA MET A 140 13.40 -3.92 1.80
C MET A 140 12.97 -5.01 2.79
N LEU A 141 13.41 -4.90 4.06
CA LEU A 141 13.03 -5.84 5.13
C LEU A 141 11.54 -5.78 5.44
N ALA A 142 10.93 -4.59 5.50
CA ALA A 142 9.50 -4.41 5.72
C ALA A 142 8.68 -5.06 4.59
N ILE A 143 9.08 -4.83 3.33
CA ILE A 143 8.45 -5.44 2.16
C ILE A 143 8.64 -6.96 2.19
N GLY A 144 9.86 -7.43 2.39
CA GLY A 144 10.18 -8.87 2.48
C GLY A 144 9.35 -9.58 3.55
N ARG A 145 9.23 -8.97 4.73
CA ARG A 145 8.38 -9.49 5.81
C ARG A 145 6.91 -9.58 5.42
N ALA A 146 6.38 -8.56 4.75
CA ALA A 146 5.00 -8.60 4.26
C ALA A 146 4.79 -9.69 3.20
N LEU A 147 5.76 -9.92 2.31
CA LEU A 147 5.74 -11.02 1.33
C LEU A 147 5.72 -12.40 1.98
N MET A 148 6.42 -12.58 3.11
CA MET A 148 6.41 -13.84 3.86
C MET A 148 5.04 -14.22 4.44
N LEU A 149 4.07 -13.30 4.45
CA LEU A 149 2.65 -13.59 4.73
C LEU A 149 1.93 -14.23 3.54
N ASN A 150 2.56 -14.26 2.36
CA ASN A 150 1.96 -14.70 1.11
C ASN A 150 0.65 -13.95 0.80
N PRO A 151 0.69 -12.61 0.70
CA PRO A 151 -0.49 -11.77 0.60
C PRO A 151 -1.13 -11.87 -0.79
N LYS A 152 -2.46 -11.65 -0.85
CA LYS A 152 -3.21 -11.43 -2.09
C LYS A 152 -3.19 -9.95 -2.49
N LEU A 153 -3.13 -9.07 -1.48
CA LEU A 153 -3.11 -7.61 -1.60
C LEU A 153 -2.01 -7.05 -0.71
N LEU A 154 -1.14 -6.19 -1.28
CA LEU A 154 -0.21 -5.36 -0.54
C LEU A 154 -0.70 -3.90 -0.52
N LEU A 155 -0.79 -3.35 0.68
CA LEU A 155 -1.04 -1.94 0.94
C LEU A 155 0.32 -1.30 1.24
N LEU A 156 0.78 -0.40 0.38
CA LEU A 156 2.08 0.27 0.48
C LEU A 156 1.82 1.74 0.80
N ASP A 157 2.21 2.19 2.00
CA ASP A 157 2.03 3.57 2.45
C ASP A 157 3.35 4.33 2.34
N GLU A 158 3.48 5.17 1.32
CA GLU A 158 4.64 6.01 1.00
C GLU A 158 5.98 5.25 0.98
N PRO A 159 6.08 4.12 0.23
CA PRO A 159 7.24 3.22 0.29
C PRO A 159 8.55 3.83 -0.19
N PHE A 160 8.52 4.95 -0.91
CA PHE A 160 9.71 5.63 -1.46
C PHE A 160 10.19 6.80 -0.61
N GLU A 161 9.46 7.16 0.46
CA GLU A 161 9.78 8.33 1.25
C GLU A 161 11.15 8.23 1.94
N GLY A 162 11.94 9.31 1.82
CA GLY A 162 13.26 9.43 2.44
C GLY A 162 14.32 8.50 1.86
N LEU A 163 14.09 7.89 0.69
CA LEU A 163 15.06 7.00 0.05
C LEU A 163 15.90 7.74 -1.01
N ALA A 164 17.14 7.30 -1.15
CA ALA A 164 18.01 7.76 -2.23
C ALA A 164 17.48 7.27 -3.61
N PRO A 165 17.70 8.04 -4.71
CA PRO A 165 17.12 7.72 -6.03
C PRO A 165 17.45 6.32 -6.55
N ASN A 166 18.65 5.79 -6.27
CA ASN A 166 19.03 4.44 -6.66
C ASN A 166 18.23 3.36 -5.92
N LEU A 167 17.87 3.59 -4.65
CA LEU A 167 17.03 2.69 -3.87
C LEU A 167 15.56 2.76 -4.32
N VAL A 168 15.08 3.94 -4.70
CA VAL A 168 13.74 4.09 -5.31
C VAL A 168 13.65 3.22 -6.57
N ALA A 169 14.64 3.31 -7.47
CA ALA A 169 14.65 2.49 -8.69
C ALA A 169 14.69 0.98 -8.40
N GLU A 170 15.47 0.55 -7.39
CA GLU A 170 15.53 -0.84 -6.95
C GLU A 170 14.17 -1.33 -6.41
N LEU A 171 13.49 -0.50 -5.61
CA LEU A 171 12.16 -0.83 -5.09
C LEU A 171 11.07 -0.79 -6.15
N GLU A 172 11.09 0.17 -7.08
CA GLU A 172 10.18 0.18 -8.23
C GLU A 172 10.30 -1.13 -9.03
N HIS A 173 11.54 -1.58 -9.28
CA HIS A 173 11.78 -2.85 -9.96
C HIS A 173 11.22 -4.04 -9.17
N ALA A 174 11.48 -4.10 -7.86
CA ALA A 174 10.96 -5.15 -6.99
C ALA A 174 9.42 -5.17 -6.96
N ILE A 175 8.78 -3.99 -6.86
CA ILE A 175 7.32 -3.85 -6.92
C ILE A 175 6.79 -4.39 -8.26
N GLY A 176 7.43 -4.05 -9.38
CA GLY A 176 7.07 -4.57 -10.70
C GLY A 176 7.15 -6.10 -10.79
N LEU A 177 8.18 -6.71 -10.20
CA LEU A 177 8.30 -8.18 -10.13
C LEU A 177 7.18 -8.81 -9.28
N MET A 178 6.85 -8.23 -8.12
CA MET A 178 5.77 -8.71 -7.26
C MET A 178 4.40 -8.64 -7.97
N MET A 179 4.14 -7.58 -8.73
CA MET A 179 2.94 -7.46 -9.56
C MET A 179 2.91 -8.52 -10.66
N GLY A 180 4.04 -8.78 -11.32
CA GLY A 180 4.19 -9.85 -12.31
C GLY A 180 3.87 -11.25 -11.75
N GLU A 181 4.09 -11.46 -10.46
CA GLU A 181 3.73 -12.68 -9.72
C GLU A 181 2.24 -12.71 -9.30
N GLY A 182 1.49 -11.66 -9.62
CA GLY A 182 0.05 -11.61 -9.42
C GLY A 182 -0.41 -11.12 -8.05
N ILE A 183 0.45 -10.44 -7.29
CA ILE A 183 0.05 -9.72 -6.08
C ILE A 183 -0.67 -8.43 -6.50
N ALA A 184 -1.90 -8.21 -6.01
CA ALA A 184 -2.57 -6.94 -6.18
C ALA A 184 -1.95 -5.86 -5.27
N MET A 185 -1.94 -4.60 -5.71
CA MET A 185 -1.31 -3.52 -4.94
C MET A 185 -2.17 -2.27 -4.85
N LEU A 186 -2.28 -1.73 -3.65
CA LEU A 186 -2.72 -0.36 -3.40
C LEU A 186 -1.49 0.45 -2.97
N LEU A 187 -1.06 1.38 -3.81
CA LEU A 187 0.11 2.21 -3.60
C LEU A 187 -0.31 3.63 -3.24
N VAL A 188 -0.05 4.03 -2.00
CA VAL A 188 -0.21 5.41 -1.54
C VAL A 188 1.12 6.11 -1.69
N GLU A 189 1.16 7.21 -2.45
CA GLU A 189 2.39 7.94 -2.72
C GLU A 189 2.16 9.44 -2.91
N GLN A 190 3.18 10.21 -2.54
CA GLN A 190 3.30 11.63 -2.88
C GLN A 190 4.12 11.82 -4.17
N HIS A 191 5.01 10.88 -4.49
CA HIS A 191 5.76 10.84 -5.74
C HIS A 191 4.87 10.35 -6.88
N VAL A 192 4.02 11.25 -7.35
CA VAL A 192 2.94 10.95 -8.31
C VAL A 192 3.42 10.23 -9.56
N GLU A 193 4.56 10.65 -10.12
CA GLU A 193 5.14 10.04 -11.33
C GLU A 193 5.48 8.55 -11.10
N ALA A 194 6.06 8.21 -9.95
CA ALA A 194 6.38 6.83 -9.58
C ALA A 194 5.10 6.00 -9.38
N ALA A 195 4.13 6.54 -8.64
CA ALA A 195 2.84 5.88 -8.40
C ALA A 195 2.10 5.59 -9.71
N LEU A 196 2.03 6.56 -10.62
CA LEU A 196 1.36 6.41 -11.91
C LEU A 196 2.10 5.48 -12.89
N ARG A 197 3.43 5.30 -12.75
CA ARG A 197 4.19 4.30 -13.53
C ARG A 197 3.88 2.88 -13.08
N LEU A 198 3.72 2.68 -11.77
CA LEU A 198 3.54 1.37 -11.14
C LEU A 198 2.08 0.93 -11.06
N SER A 199 1.11 1.80 -11.39
CA SER A 199 -0.30 1.48 -11.20
C SER A 199 -1.07 1.54 -12.51
N GLU A 200 -1.99 0.59 -12.71
CA GLU A 200 -2.91 0.56 -13.85
C GLU A 200 -3.96 1.65 -13.75
N ASN A 201 -4.49 1.85 -12.54
CA ASN A 201 -5.50 2.86 -12.24
C ASN A 201 -5.02 3.79 -11.13
N ALA A 202 -5.60 4.96 -11.08
CA ALA A 202 -5.34 5.94 -10.03
C ALA A 202 -6.64 6.56 -9.52
N VAL A 203 -6.64 6.81 -8.22
CA VAL A 203 -7.69 7.54 -7.50
C VAL A 203 -7.05 8.74 -6.82
N VAL A 204 -7.67 9.89 -6.93
CA VAL A 204 -7.25 11.10 -6.21
C VAL A 204 -8.22 11.36 -5.07
N LEU A 205 -7.65 11.46 -3.87
CA LEU A 205 -8.39 11.78 -2.65
C LEU A 205 -8.17 13.24 -2.27
N GLU A 206 -9.25 13.96 -2.02
CA GLU A 206 -9.25 15.33 -1.51
C GLU A 206 -10.26 15.46 -0.37
N ARG A 207 -9.82 15.95 0.78
CA ARG A 207 -10.68 16.18 1.94
C ARG A 207 -11.60 14.99 2.28
N GLY A 208 -11.03 13.78 2.24
CA GLY A 208 -11.75 12.55 2.55
C GLY A 208 -12.71 12.04 1.48
N ARG A 209 -12.71 12.62 0.27
CA ARG A 209 -13.56 12.22 -0.85
C ARG A 209 -12.75 11.87 -2.09
N VAL A 210 -13.25 10.96 -2.92
CA VAL A 210 -12.68 10.68 -4.22
C VAL A 210 -13.11 11.78 -5.19
N THR A 211 -12.14 12.51 -5.75
CA THR A 211 -12.38 13.58 -6.74
C THR A 211 -12.06 13.14 -8.17
N HIS A 212 -11.25 12.09 -8.32
CA HIS A 212 -10.94 11.51 -9.62
C HIS A 212 -10.66 10.01 -9.48
N ALA A 213 -11.10 9.24 -10.46
CA ALA A 213 -10.76 7.83 -10.60
C ALA A 213 -10.65 7.47 -12.09
N GLY A 214 -9.60 6.73 -12.47
CA GLY A 214 -9.42 6.30 -13.85
C GLY A 214 -8.04 5.70 -14.13
N PRO A 215 -7.76 5.35 -15.41
CA PRO A 215 -6.48 4.78 -15.82
C PRO A 215 -5.31 5.74 -15.56
N SER A 216 -4.24 5.25 -14.94
CA SER A 216 -3.03 6.02 -14.63
C SER A 216 -2.38 6.64 -15.87
N VAL A 217 -2.45 5.95 -17.01
CA VAL A 217 -1.91 6.45 -18.28
C VAL A 217 -2.54 7.77 -18.72
N ARG A 218 -3.84 7.99 -18.44
CA ARG A 218 -4.52 9.24 -18.78
C ARG A 218 -3.99 10.41 -17.95
N LEU A 219 -3.82 10.21 -16.64
CA LEU A 219 -3.25 11.23 -15.76
C LEU A 219 -1.81 11.57 -16.12
N ARG A 220 -1.01 10.60 -16.55
CA ARG A 220 0.37 10.83 -17.01
C ARG A 220 0.44 11.66 -18.30
N GLN A 221 -0.53 11.49 -19.20
CA GLN A 221 -0.61 12.21 -20.47
C GLN A 221 -1.19 13.61 -20.33
N ASP A 222 -2.08 13.83 -19.37
CA ASP A 222 -2.73 15.11 -19.09
C ASP A 222 -2.12 15.80 -17.87
N ARG A 223 -0.99 16.47 -18.11
CA ARG A 223 -0.26 17.18 -17.05
C ARG A 223 -1.07 18.31 -16.42
N ALA A 224 -1.92 18.98 -17.20
CA ALA A 224 -2.78 20.06 -16.71
C ALA A 224 -3.84 19.52 -15.75
N LEU A 225 -4.47 18.39 -16.10
CA LEU A 225 -5.40 17.68 -15.22
C LEU A 225 -4.69 17.24 -13.95
N LEU A 226 -3.52 16.61 -14.07
CA LEU A 226 -2.75 16.15 -12.93
C LEU A 226 -2.39 17.29 -11.97
N GLU A 227 -1.89 18.40 -12.49
CA GLU A 227 -1.57 19.59 -11.71
C GLU A 227 -2.82 20.16 -11.01
N SER A 228 -3.97 20.20 -11.70
CA SER A 228 -5.23 20.69 -11.12
C SER A 228 -5.73 19.84 -9.95
N LEU A 229 -5.49 18.53 -10.00
CA LEU A 229 -5.92 17.57 -8.98
C LEU A 229 -5.00 17.54 -7.74
N ILE A 230 -3.72 17.92 -7.91
CA ILE A 230 -2.70 17.81 -6.86
C ILE A 230 -2.23 19.20 -6.40
N ALA A 231 -2.43 20.25 -7.20
CA ALA A 231 -2.00 21.61 -6.90
C ALA A 231 -2.71 22.17 -5.65
N ILE A 232 -2.00 23.05 -4.95
CA ILE A 232 -2.56 23.86 -3.87
C ILE A 232 -3.62 24.76 -4.48
N PRO A 233 -4.86 24.84 -3.93
CA PRO A 233 -5.71 25.98 -4.22
C PRO A 233 -4.91 27.22 -3.84
N THR A 234 -4.47 28.02 -4.82
CA THR A 234 -4.06 29.37 -4.53
C THR A 234 -5.31 30.06 -4.02
N ASP A 235 -5.38 30.32 -2.71
CA ASP A 235 -6.36 31.24 -2.15
C ASP A 235 -6.32 32.50 -3.00
N ARG A 236 -7.30 32.64 -3.90
CA ARG A 236 -7.62 33.94 -4.48
C ARG A 236 -8.40 34.67 -3.41
N GLY A 237 -7.68 35.60 -2.73
CA GLY A 237 -8.16 36.53 -1.75
C GLY A 237 -9.46 37.26 -2.13
#